data_21decc0d3df1b9f4c8702bbe7b05e03f
#
_entry.id   21decc0d3df1b9f4c8702bbe7b05e03f
#
_cell.length_a   1.000
_cell.length_b   1.000
_cell.length_c   1.000
_cell.angle_alpha   90.00
_cell.angle_beta   90.00
_cell.angle_gamma   90.00
#
_symmetry.space_group_name_H-M   'P 1'
#
loop_
_entity.id
_entity.type
_entity.pdbx_description
1 polymer ?
#
loop_
_entity_poly.entity_id
_entity_poly.type
_entity_poly.pdbx_seq_one_letter_code
_entity_poly.pdbx_strand_id
1 'polypeptide(L)'
;MNYEDVQKVSNAAKAKSNLVNTNFFKYFIRAIMAGFFIDVAMIYSNVVGNVFSKTMPEWGKFVGALVFSIAVLLISFVGGELFTGNNMVMAFGAYDKQVSWKEAGKVWGVSYLGNFVGCAILALLFVGAGASGTADYFAGFIGNKLSIPLGQMFFRAVLCNFFVCLGVLCGMKLKSDAGRFLMILMCISGFVVSGFEHCIANMGIFVTAYCLVPGLSLGAMLKSMVVVTLGNMVGGALLLAWPLRKMSADK
;
A
#
# COMPACT_ATOMS: atom_id res chain seq x y z
N MET A 1 -8.27 -12.00 -18.71
CA MET A 1 -8.33 -13.06 -17.67
C MET A 1 -9.29 -14.13 -18.14
N ASN A 2 -9.02 -15.42 -17.86
CA ASN A 2 -10.00 -16.49 -18.07
C ASN A 2 -11.13 -16.41 -17.03
N TYR A 3 -12.18 -17.21 -17.20
CA TYR A 3 -13.36 -17.18 -16.32
C TYR A 3 -13.03 -17.56 -14.86
N GLU A 4 -12.14 -18.53 -14.63
CA GLU A 4 -11.71 -18.92 -13.28
C GLU A 4 -11.02 -17.79 -12.54
N ASP A 5 -10.19 -17.01 -13.23
CA ASP A 5 -9.50 -15.84 -12.66
C ASP A 5 -10.49 -14.74 -12.29
N VAL A 6 -11.51 -14.52 -13.15
CA VAL A 6 -12.60 -13.56 -12.86
C VAL A 6 -13.31 -13.98 -11.57
N GLN A 7 -13.66 -15.27 -11.46
CA GLN A 7 -14.32 -15.79 -10.26
C GLN A 7 -13.49 -15.63 -9.00
N LYS A 8 -12.16 -15.87 -9.06
CA LYS A 8 -11.27 -15.70 -7.91
C LYS A 8 -11.33 -14.27 -7.36
N VAL A 9 -11.21 -13.26 -8.24
CA VAL A 9 -11.22 -11.86 -7.81
C VAL A 9 -12.60 -11.45 -7.29
N SER A 10 -13.65 -11.84 -7.98
CA SER A 10 -15.02 -11.52 -7.60
C SER A 10 -15.44 -12.20 -6.29
N ASN A 11 -15.03 -13.45 -6.08
CA ASN A 11 -15.28 -14.16 -4.81
C ASN A 11 -14.48 -13.53 -3.65
N ALA A 12 -13.27 -13.05 -3.91
CA ALA A 12 -12.51 -12.31 -2.90
C ALA A 12 -13.24 -11.00 -2.52
N ALA A 13 -13.81 -10.28 -3.49
CA ALA A 13 -14.62 -9.08 -3.21
C ALA A 13 -15.84 -9.41 -2.34
N LYS A 14 -16.59 -10.47 -2.66
CA LYS A 14 -17.72 -10.95 -1.86
C LYS A 14 -17.30 -11.32 -0.44
N ALA A 15 -16.21 -12.06 -0.30
CA ALA A 15 -15.71 -12.49 1.01
C ALA A 15 -15.33 -11.29 1.89
N LYS A 16 -14.69 -10.25 1.32
CA LYS A 16 -14.36 -9.01 2.04
C LYS A 16 -15.60 -8.24 2.45
N SER A 17 -16.56 -8.06 1.54
CA SER A 17 -17.86 -7.42 1.82
C SER A 17 -18.63 -8.17 2.90
N ASN A 18 -18.71 -9.49 2.80
CA ASN A 18 -19.37 -10.31 3.81
C ASN A 18 -18.70 -10.18 5.16
N LEU A 19 -17.35 -10.31 5.25
CA LEU A 19 -16.62 -10.25 6.49
C LEU A 19 -16.77 -8.90 7.21
N VAL A 20 -16.70 -7.76 6.47
CA VAL A 20 -16.89 -6.44 7.10
C VAL A 20 -18.31 -6.21 7.59
N ASN A 21 -19.30 -6.92 7.04
CA ASN A 21 -20.70 -6.81 7.45
C ASN A 21 -21.07 -7.75 8.58
N THR A 22 -20.53 -8.98 8.60
CA THR A 22 -20.88 -10.01 9.59
C THR A 22 -19.95 -10.02 10.82
N ASN A 23 -18.68 -9.64 10.64
CA ASN A 23 -17.71 -9.56 11.72
C ASN A 23 -16.74 -8.39 11.51
N PHE A 24 -17.25 -7.19 11.80
CA PHE A 24 -16.49 -5.94 11.67
C PHE A 24 -15.16 -5.97 12.41
N PHE A 25 -15.15 -6.45 13.67
CA PHE A 25 -13.97 -6.48 14.50
C PHE A 25 -12.86 -7.36 13.88
N LYS A 26 -13.22 -8.55 13.42
CA LYS A 26 -12.27 -9.45 12.73
C LYS A 26 -11.70 -8.80 11.46
N TYR A 27 -12.55 -8.12 10.67
CA TYR A 27 -12.09 -7.40 9.48
C TYR A 27 -11.13 -6.26 9.84
N PHE A 28 -11.48 -5.48 10.90
CA PHE A 28 -10.67 -4.35 11.35
C PHE A 28 -9.30 -4.78 11.88
N ILE A 29 -9.21 -5.88 12.64
CA ILE A 29 -7.92 -6.47 13.06
C ILE A 29 -7.08 -6.88 11.85
N ARG A 30 -7.68 -7.48 10.82
CA ARG A 30 -6.94 -7.81 9.57
C ARG A 30 -6.44 -6.57 8.85
N ALA A 31 -7.15 -5.46 8.94
CA ALA A 31 -6.71 -4.19 8.39
C ALA A 31 -5.57 -3.58 9.23
N ILE A 32 -5.63 -3.64 10.57
CA ILE A 32 -4.51 -3.24 11.44
C ILE A 32 -3.26 -4.06 11.13
N MET A 33 -3.38 -5.36 10.98
CA MET A 33 -2.25 -6.24 10.62
C MET A 33 -1.62 -5.86 9.28
N ALA A 34 -2.41 -5.49 8.28
CA ALA A 34 -1.86 -4.99 7.01
C ALA A 34 -1.08 -3.67 7.20
N GLY A 35 -1.56 -2.78 8.07
CA GLY A 35 -0.83 -1.58 8.48
C GLY A 35 0.50 -1.92 9.15
N PHE A 36 0.54 -2.90 10.04
CA PHE A 36 1.79 -3.39 10.65
C PHE A 36 2.77 -3.88 9.59
N PHE A 37 2.33 -4.69 8.63
CA PHE A 37 3.21 -5.23 7.60
C PHE A 37 3.77 -4.14 6.68
N ILE A 38 2.97 -3.13 6.35
CA ILE A 38 3.46 -1.96 5.59
C ILE A 38 4.50 -1.19 6.40
N ASP A 39 4.24 -0.94 7.68
CA ASP A 39 5.14 -0.10 8.49
C ASP A 39 6.44 -0.82 8.86
N VAL A 40 6.40 -2.13 9.13
CA VAL A 40 7.63 -2.95 9.28
C VAL A 40 8.52 -2.83 8.03
N ALA A 41 7.92 -2.93 6.86
CA ALA A 41 8.64 -2.80 5.60
C ALA A 41 9.17 -1.37 5.37
N MET A 42 8.41 -0.37 5.77
CA MET A 42 8.79 1.04 5.73
C MET A 42 9.99 1.30 6.65
N ILE A 43 9.92 0.84 7.90
CA ILE A 43 11.03 0.96 8.87
C ILE A 43 12.28 0.28 8.29
N TYR A 44 12.16 -0.96 7.82
CA TYR A 44 13.29 -1.71 7.25
C TYR A 44 13.91 -0.96 6.07
N SER A 45 13.10 -0.51 5.13
CA SER A 45 13.54 0.24 3.95
C SER A 45 14.27 1.54 4.32
N ASN A 46 13.75 2.31 5.27
CA ASN A 46 14.35 3.58 5.68
C ASN A 46 15.63 3.38 6.53
N VAL A 47 15.67 2.35 7.37
CA VAL A 47 16.92 1.99 8.10
C VAL A 47 18.02 1.60 7.11
N VAL A 48 17.70 0.79 6.11
CA VAL A 48 18.65 0.46 5.02
C VAL A 48 19.07 1.71 4.26
N GLY A 49 18.11 2.57 3.91
CA GLY A 49 18.39 3.86 3.26
C GLY A 49 19.33 4.73 4.09
N ASN A 50 19.12 4.82 5.40
CA ASN A 50 19.98 5.56 6.32
C ASN A 50 21.41 4.98 6.39
N VAL A 51 21.56 3.65 6.44
CA VAL A 51 22.87 2.99 6.47
C VAL A 51 23.72 3.37 5.26
N PHE A 52 23.11 3.41 4.06
CA PHE A 52 23.82 3.74 2.82
C PHE A 52 23.89 5.24 2.51
N SER A 53 23.13 6.09 3.22
CA SER A 53 22.92 7.50 2.86
C SER A 53 24.19 8.32 2.69
N LYS A 54 25.26 8.01 3.45
CA LYS A 54 26.50 8.77 3.47
C LYS A 54 27.53 8.29 2.45
N THR A 55 27.49 7.03 2.03
CA THR A 55 28.54 6.41 1.21
C THR A 55 28.05 5.99 -0.16
N MET A 56 26.88 5.41 -0.26
CA MET A 56 26.32 4.86 -1.50
C MET A 56 24.78 5.07 -1.55
N PRO A 57 24.29 6.31 -1.65
CA PRO A 57 22.85 6.62 -1.54
C PRO A 57 21.99 5.94 -2.61
N GLU A 58 22.53 5.70 -3.81
CA GLU A 58 21.83 4.97 -4.89
C GLU A 58 21.58 3.51 -4.49
N TRP A 59 22.54 2.85 -3.84
CA TRP A 59 22.37 1.51 -3.31
C TRP A 59 21.36 1.46 -2.17
N GLY A 60 21.36 2.47 -1.30
CA GLY A 60 20.36 2.61 -0.25
C GLY A 60 18.94 2.66 -0.80
N LYS A 61 18.73 3.43 -1.86
CA LYS A 61 17.44 3.50 -2.57
C LYS A 61 17.05 2.17 -3.19
N PHE A 62 17.99 1.51 -3.88
CA PHE A 62 17.71 0.25 -4.56
C PHE A 62 17.44 -0.90 -3.57
N VAL A 63 18.32 -1.11 -2.60
CA VAL A 63 18.15 -2.16 -1.58
C VAL A 63 16.93 -1.88 -0.71
N GLY A 64 16.70 -0.60 -0.34
CA GLY A 64 15.48 -0.19 0.37
C GLY A 64 14.21 -0.55 -0.39
N ALA A 65 14.21 -0.38 -1.72
CA ALA A 65 13.07 -0.78 -2.55
C ALA A 65 12.86 -2.30 -2.57
N LEU A 66 13.94 -3.09 -2.64
CA LEU A 66 13.85 -4.54 -2.60
C LEU A 66 13.27 -5.03 -1.27
N VAL A 67 13.79 -4.55 -0.14
CA VAL A 67 13.35 -5.01 1.19
C VAL A 67 11.94 -4.53 1.53
N PHE A 68 11.50 -3.39 0.99
CA PHE A 68 10.12 -2.92 1.16
C PHE A 68 9.09 -3.92 0.62
N SER A 69 9.47 -4.75 -0.33
CA SER A 69 8.56 -5.76 -0.92
C SER A 69 8.02 -6.77 0.09
N ILE A 70 8.68 -6.92 1.25
CA ILE A 70 8.20 -7.77 2.35
C ILE A 70 6.80 -7.37 2.81
N ALA A 71 6.40 -6.11 2.66
CA ALA A 71 5.07 -5.61 3.01
C ALA A 71 3.95 -6.44 2.37
N VAL A 72 3.94 -6.48 1.03
CA VAL A 72 2.88 -7.17 0.29
C VAL A 72 3.09 -8.68 0.30
N LEU A 73 4.31 -9.15 0.47
CA LEU A 73 4.60 -10.58 0.71
C LEU A 73 3.93 -11.03 2.03
N LEU A 74 4.13 -10.33 3.13
CA LEU A 74 3.47 -10.65 4.41
C LEU A 74 1.94 -10.58 4.29
N ILE A 75 1.40 -9.56 3.64
CA ILE A 75 -0.05 -9.44 3.40
C ILE A 75 -0.56 -10.64 2.59
N SER A 76 0.19 -11.08 1.59
CA SER A 76 -0.21 -12.19 0.71
C SER A 76 -0.10 -13.56 1.38
N PHE A 77 0.93 -13.80 2.19
CA PHE A 77 1.22 -15.11 2.77
C PHE A 77 0.67 -15.28 4.19
N VAL A 78 0.68 -14.22 5.01
CA VAL A 78 0.14 -14.26 6.39
C VAL A 78 -1.34 -13.87 6.41
N GLY A 79 -1.72 -12.96 5.54
CA GLY A 79 -3.08 -12.43 5.44
C GLY A 79 -3.22 -11.05 6.06
N GLY A 80 -3.95 -10.17 5.37
CA GLY A 80 -4.22 -8.81 5.81
C GLY A 80 -5.17 -8.10 4.84
N GLU A 81 -5.78 -7.01 5.30
CA GLU A 81 -6.72 -6.22 4.50
C GLU A 81 -6.10 -4.86 4.16
N LEU A 82 -5.39 -4.81 3.04
CA LEU A 82 -4.72 -3.59 2.58
C LEU A 82 -5.65 -2.75 1.71
N PHE A 83 -5.83 -1.48 2.07
CA PHE A 83 -6.65 -0.51 1.33
C PHE A 83 -6.29 -0.44 -0.16
N THR A 84 -5.01 -0.31 -0.50
CA THR A 84 -4.57 -0.15 -1.89
C THR A 84 -4.86 -1.38 -2.74
N GLY A 85 -4.63 -2.59 -2.22
CA GLY A 85 -5.04 -3.83 -2.89
C GLY A 85 -6.57 -3.96 -3.00
N ASN A 86 -7.29 -3.52 -1.96
CA ASN A 86 -8.75 -3.52 -1.94
C ASN A 86 -9.35 -2.56 -2.97
N ASN A 87 -8.63 -1.49 -3.40
CA ASN A 87 -9.12 -0.63 -4.47
C ASN A 87 -9.40 -1.44 -5.75
N MET A 88 -8.49 -2.29 -6.17
CA MET A 88 -8.66 -3.14 -7.35
C MET A 88 -9.69 -4.24 -7.12
N VAL A 89 -9.58 -5.00 -6.02
CA VAL A 89 -10.43 -6.17 -5.76
C VAL A 89 -11.90 -5.79 -5.67
N MET A 90 -12.22 -4.74 -4.89
CA MET A 90 -13.61 -4.31 -4.70
C MET A 90 -14.18 -3.63 -5.93
N ALA A 91 -13.39 -2.80 -6.64
CA ALA A 91 -13.82 -2.21 -7.89
C ALA A 91 -14.08 -3.27 -8.97
N PHE A 92 -13.20 -4.27 -9.10
CA PHE A 92 -13.41 -5.38 -10.01
C PHE A 92 -14.71 -6.12 -9.71
N GLY A 93 -14.96 -6.46 -8.43
CA GLY A 93 -16.20 -7.08 -7.99
C GLY A 93 -17.44 -6.23 -8.25
N ALA A 94 -17.33 -4.89 -8.15
CA ALA A 94 -18.41 -3.96 -8.47
C ALA A 94 -18.67 -3.87 -9.99
N TYR A 95 -17.62 -3.83 -10.82
CA TYR A 95 -17.75 -3.91 -12.28
C TYR A 95 -18.33 -5.25 -12.75
N ASP A 96 -18.02 -6.34 -12.05
CA ASP A 96 -18.59 -7.68 -12.27
C ASP A 96 -19.99 -7.86 -11.63
N LYS A 97 -20.55 -6.81 -11.02
CA LYS A 97 -21.87 -6.80 -10.35
C LYS A 97 -22.01 -7.83 -9.22
N GLN A 98 -20.90 -8.22 -8.61
CA GLN A 98 -20.88 -9.19 -7.51
C GLN A 98 -20.93 -8.51 -6.13
N VAL A 99 -20.60 -7.24 -6.07
CA VAL A 99 -20.75 -6.36 -4.90
C VAL A 99 -21.21 -4.97 -5.36
N SER A 100 -21.83 -4.23 -4.48
CA SER A 100 -22.23 -2.83 -4.76
C SER A 100 -21.06 -1.86 -4.53
N TRP A 101 -21.13 -0.66 -5.13
CA TRP A 101 -20.19 0.42 -4.85
C TRP A 101 -20.25 0.90 -3.39
N LYS A 102 -21.40 0.79 -2.73
CA LYS A 102 -21.55 1.08 -1.30
C LYS A 102 -20.74 0.10 -0.45
N GLU A 103 -20.77 -1.18 -0.77
CA GLU A 103 -19.95 -2.20 -0.11
C GLU A 103 -18.46 -1.98 -0.39
N ALA A 104 -18.10 -1.64 -1.62
CA ALA A 104 -16.73 -1.28 -1.96
C ALA A 104 -16.22 -0.10 -1.12
N GLY A 105 -17.00 0.97 -1.03
CA GLY A 105 -16.69 2.13 -0.19
C GLY A 105 -16.55 1.79 1.30
N LYS A 106 -17.40 0.92 1.83
CA LYS A 106 -17.30 0.44 3.21
C LYS A 106 -15.99 -0.33 3.46
N VAL A 107 -15.65 -1.27 2.58
CA VAL A 107 -14.39 -2.03 2.65
C VAL A 107 -13.20 -1.11 2.56
N TRP A 108 -13.19 -0.14 1.64
CA TRP A 108 -12.12 0.84 1.50
C TRP A 108 -11.95 1.70 2.77
N GLY A 109 -13.04 2.25 3.29
CA GLY A 109 -13.00 3.09 4.49
C GLY A 109 -12.48 2.34 5.72
N VAL A 110 -12.99 1.12 5.97
CA VAL A 110 -12.59 0.32 7.13
C VAL A 110 -11.13 -0.14 7.01
N SER A 111 -10.70 -0.59 5.81
CA SER A 111 -9.30 -0.97 5.61
C SER A 111 -8.34 0.23 5.71
N TYR A 112 -8.73 1.41 5.19
CA TYR A 112 -7.93 2.63 5.30
C TYR A 112 -7.68 3.03 6.76
N LEU A 113 -8.75 3.06 7.58
CA LEU A 113 -8.65 3.39 9.00
C LEU A 113 -7.86 2.34 9.79
N GLY A 114 -8.08 1.05 9.54
CA GLY A 114 -7.33 -0.01 10.20
C GLY A 114 -5.84 0.02 9.82
N ASN A 115 -5.51 0.26 8.55
CA ASN A 115 -4.13 0.40 8.11
C ASN A 115 -3.46 1.60 8.80
N PHE A 116 -4.16 2.74 8.94
CA PHE A 116 -3.64 3.90 9.68
C PHE A 116 -3.32 3.55 11.13
N VAL A 117 -4.25 2.90 11.84
CA VAL A 117 -4.03 2.47 13.23
C VAL A 117 -2.80 1.57 13.33
N GLY A 118 -2.67 0.59 12.42
CA GLY A 118 -1.51 -0.30 12.39
C GLY A 118 -0.20 0.45 12.16
N CYS A 119 -0.13 1.29 11.13
CA CYS A 119 1.06 2.10 10.85
C CYS A 119 1.42 3.01 12.02
N ALA A 120 0.44 3.69 12.62
CA ALA A 120 0.69 4.61 13.72
C ALA A 120 1.25 3.89 14.96
N ILE A 121 0.72 2.71 15.31
CA ILE A 121 1.23 1.93 16.45
C ILE A 121 2.69 1.54 16.23
N LEU A 122 3.05 0.98 15.08
CA LEU A 122 4.43 0.56 14.81
C LEU A 122 5.38 1.74 14.66
N ALA A 123 4.96 2.83 14.02
CA ALA A 123 5.75 4.06 13.95
C ALA A 123 6.09 4.59 15.35
N LEU A 124 5.11 4.63 16.27
CA LEU A 124 5.33 5.06 17.65
C LEU A 124 6.23 4.09 18.43
N LEU A 125 6.08 2.78 18.22
CA LEU A 125 6.98 1.78 18.81
C LEU A 125 8.42 1.94 18.29
N PHE A 126 8.59 2.21 16.99
CA PHE A 126 9.91 2.45 16.40
C PHE A 126 10.58 3.70 17.00
N VAL A 127 9.82 4.80 17.13
CA VAL A 127 10.31 6.02 17.80
C VAL A 127 10.68 5.74 19.26
N GLY A 128 9.82 5.03 19.99
CA GLY A 128 10.06 4.64 21.39
C GLY A 128 11.24 3.67 21.58
N ALA A 129 11.59 2.92 20.54
CA ALA A 129 12.77 2.04 20.53
C ALA A 129 14.10 2.80 20.33
N GLY A 130 14.11 4.13 20.26
CA GLY A 130 15.31 4.94 20.15
C GLY A 130 15.72 5.25 18.69
N ALA A 131 14.75 5.49 17.82
CA ALA A 131 14.97 5.78 16.39
C ALA A 131 15.63 7.16 16.11
N SER A 132 16.00 7.92 17.13
CA SER A 132 16.60 9.27 17.00
C SER A 132 17.85 9.32 16.10
N GLY A 133 18.61 8.24 16.03
CA GLY A 133 19.76 8.10 15.10
C GLY A 133 19.40 8.13 13.62
N THR A 134 18.12 8.07 13.27
CA THR A 134 17.62 8.17 11.88
C THR A 134 16.96 9.52 11.57
N ALA A 135 16.90 10.46 12.52
CA ALA A 135 16.16 11.71 12.39
C ALA A 135 16.60 12.56 11.19
N ASP A 136 17.93 12.72 10.99
CA ASP A 136 18.46 13.49 9.86
C ASP A 136 18.07 12.89 8.50
N TYR A 137 18.11 11.55 8.41
CA TYR A 137 17.67 10.83 7.20
C TYR A 137 16.16 11.08 6.94
N PHE A 138 15.32 10.97 7.98
CA PHE A 138 13.90 11.26 7.87
C PHE A 138 13.63 12.72 7.51
N ALA A 139 14.38 13.68 8.03
CA ALA A 139 14.25 15.09 7.70
C ALA A 139 14.47 15.35 6.20
N GLY A 140 15.55 14.81 5.64
CA GLY A 140 15.83 14.91 4.20
C GLY A 140 14.77 14.20 3.35
N PHE A 141 14.41 12.99 3.74
CA PHE A 141 13.43 12.17 3.04
C PHE A 141 12.04 12.83 2.99
N ILE A 142 11.54 13.32 4.14
CA ILE A 142 10.23 13.96 4.23
C ILE A 142 10.19 15.31 3.53
N GLY A 143 11.28 16.09 3.62
CA GLY A 143 11.41 17.35 2.90
C GLY A 143 11.26 17.18 1.39
N ASN A 144 11.98 16.22 0.83
CA ASN A 144 11.87 15.86 -0.59
C ASN A 144 10.46 15.38 -0.96
N LYS A 145 9.83 14.57 -0.10
CA LYS A 145 8.48 14.04 -0.34
C LYS A 145 7.43 15.15 -0.35
N LEU A 146 7.46 16.07 0.60
CA LEU A 146 6.49 17.15 0.70
C LEU A 146 6.71 18.28 -0.31
N SER A 147 7.89 18.36 -0.94
CA SER A 147 8.19 19.33 -2.02
C SER A 147 7.66 18.89 -3.38
N ILE A 148 7.18 17.66 -3.54
CA ILE A 148 6.64 17.16 -4.82
C ILE A 148 5.40 17.97 -5.21
N PRO A 149 5.34 18.57 -6.43
CA PRO A 149 4.15 19.24 -6.90
C PRO A 149 2.93 18.32 -6.91
N LEU A 150 1.76 18.82 -6.48
CA LEU A 150 0.55 18.01 -6.29
C LEU A 150 0.15 17.19 -7.52
N GLY A 151 0.27 17.77 -8.72
CA GLY A 151 -0.02 17.05 -9.96
C GLY A 151 0.91 15.87 -10.18
N GLN A 152 2.22 16.06 -9.95
CA GLN A 152 3.20 14.95 -10.03
C GLN A 152 2.95 13.91 -8.94
N MET A 153 2.63 14.35 -7.74
CA MET A 153 2.29 13.47 -6.60
C MET A 153 1.08 12.59 -6.94
N PHE A 154 0.04 13.16 -7.54
CA PHE A 154 -1.14 12.42 -7.99
C PHE A 154 -0.77 11.34 -9.02
N PHE A 155 -0.02 11.69 -10.08
CA PHE A 155 0.37 10.71 -11.10
C PHE A 155 1.31 9.63 -10.55
N ARG A 156 2.25 9.98 -9.66
CA ARG A 156 3.07 9.00 -8.94
C ARG A 156 2.21 8.04 -8.12
N ALA A 157 1.15 8.54 -7.50
CA ALA A 157 0.22 7.71 -6.74
C ALA A 157 -0.62 6.78 -7.64
N VAL A 158 -1.08 7.27 -8.80
CA VAL A 158 -1.77 6.44 -9.80
C VAL A 158 -0.89 5.26 -10.24
N LEU A 159 0.35 5.56 -10.65
CA LEU A 159 1.30 4.54 -11.07
C LEU A 159 1.67 3.58 -9.94
N CYS A 160 1.86 4.08 -8.73
CA CYS A 160 2.13 3.25 -7.56
C CYS A 160 1.07 2.16 -7.39
N ASN A 161 -0.20 2.55 -7.32
CA ASN A 161 -1.24 1.56 -7.04
C ASN A 161 -1.56 0.66 -8.23
N PHE A 162 -1.23 1.06 -9.44
CA PHE A 162 -1.23 0.18 -10.59
C PHE A 162 -0.25 -1.00 -10.36
N PHE A 163 1.00 -0.72 -9.96
CA PHE A 163 1.99 -1.75 -9.63
C PHE A 163 1.58 -2.61 -8.43
N VAL A 164 1.12 -2.00 -7.33
CA VAL A 164 0.68 -2.73 -6.14
C VAL A 164 -0.43 -3.72 -6.49
N CYS A 165 -1.42 -3.26 -7.24
CA CYS A 165 -2.55 -4.09 -7.64
C CYS A 165 -2.15 -5.21 -8.63
N LEU A 166 -1.16 -4.98 -9.51
CA LEU A 166 -0.57 -6.06 -10.32
C LEU A 166 0.08 -7.12 -9.44
N GLY A 167 0.86 -6.73 -8.44
CA GLY A 167 1.45 -7.67 -7.48
C GLY A 167 0.39 -8.48 -6.72
N VAL A 168 -0.67 -7.81 -6.25
CA VAL A 168 -1.81 -8.47 -5.58
C VAL A 168 -2.51 -9.45 -6.53
N LEU A 169 -2.79 -9.03 -7.77
CA LEU A 169 -3.44 -9.88 -8.77
C LEU A 169 -2.60 -11.12 -9.09
N CYS A 170 -1.29 -10.95 -9.29
CA CYS A 170 -0.38 -12.08 -9.51
C CYS A 170 -0.35 -13.01 -8.29
N GLY A 171 -0.34 -12.46 -7.07
CA GLY A 171 -0.45 -13.22 -5.83
C GLY A 171 -1.72 -14.08 -5.75
N MET A 172 -2.84 -13.59 -6.31
CA MET A 172 -4.11 -14.32 -6.35
C MET A 172 -4.16 -15.38 -7.46
N LYS A 173 -3.53 -15.11 -8.61
CA LYS A 173 -3.63 -15.96 -9.81
C LYS A 173 -2.60 -17.09 -9.86
N LEU A 174 -1.36 -16.81 -9.48
CA LEU A 174 -0.27 -17.77 -9.58
C LEU A 174 -0.43 -18.89 -8.55
N LYS A 175 -0.14 -20.13 -8.98
CA LYS A 175 -0.23 -21.33 -8.14
C LYS A 175 1.09 -21.64 -7.41
N SER A 176 2.22 -21.23 -7.98
CA SER A 176 3.55 -21.45 -7.39
C SER A 176 3.88 -20.35 -6.40
N ASP A 177 4.24 -20.70 -5.17
CA ASP A 177 4.65 -19.73 -4.14
C ASP A 177 5.92 -18.97 -4.55
N ALA A 178 6.88 -19.63 -5.22
CA ALA A 178 8.06 -18.94 -5.77
C ALA A 178 7.68 -17.95 -6.87
N GLY A 179 6.73 -18.29 -7.74
CA GLY A 179 6.21 -17.38 -8.76
C GLY A 179 5.48 -16.18 -8.14
N ARG A 180 4.67 -16.42 -7.11
CA ARG A 180 3.98 -15.36 -6.36
C ARG A 180 4.99 -14.43 -5.69
N PHE A 181 5.98 -15.00 -5.00
CA PHE A 181 7.06 -14.26 -4.37
C PHE A 181 7.78 -13.36 -5.38
N LEU A 182 8.24 -13.93 -6.50
CA LEU A 182 8.99 -13.18 -7.52
C LEU A 182 8.17 -12.03 -8.12
N MET A 183 6.92 -12.28 -8.51
CA MET A 183 6.07 -11.26 -9.11
C MET A 183 5.73 -10.13 -8.13
N ILE A 184 5.45 -10.45 -6.86
CA ILE A 184 5.22 -9.44 -5.83
C ILE A 184 6.51 -8.63 -5.61
N LEU A 185 7.67 -9.30 -5.47
CA LEU A 185 8.97 -8.65 -5.32
C LEU A 185 9.21 -7.64 -6.45
N MET A 186 9.04 -8.05 -7.70
CA MET A 186 9.28 -7.21 -8.88
C MET A 186 8.30 -6.03 -8.96
N CYS A 187 7.02 -6.26 -8.72
CA CYS A 187 6.03 -5.19 -8.77
C CYS A 187 6.26 -4.15 -7.66
N ILE A 188 6.52 -4.62 -6.44
CA ILE A 188 6.65 -3.72 -5.28
C ILE A 188 7.98 -2.96 -5.33
N SER A 189 9.11 -3.64 -5.56
CA SER A 189 10.40 -2.96 -5.71
C SER A 189 10.38 -1.97 -6.88
N GLY A 190 9.69 -2.31 -7.97
CA GLY A 190 9.56 -1.44 -9.14
C GLY A 190 8.92 -0.09 -8.82
N PHE A 191 7.82 -0.05 -8.09
CA PHE A 191 7.19 1.22 -7.75
C PHE A 191 8.02 2.02 -6.71
N VAL A 192 8.66 1.33 -5.76
CA VAL A 192 9.45 2.01 -4.71
C VAL A 192 10.70 2.65 -5.31
N VAL A 193 11.45 1.92 -6.13
CA VAL A 193 12.67 2.47 -6.77
C VAL A 193 12.33 3.63 -7.71
N SER A 194 11.15 3.60 -8.34
CA SER A 194 10.65 4.68 -9.19
C SER A 194 10.23 5.93 -8.42
N GLY A 195 10.17 5.87 -7.08
CA GLY A 195 9.75 6.99 -6.24
C GLY A 195 8.26 7.31 -6.36
N PHE A 196 7.43 6.28 -6.56
CA PHE A 196 5.98 6.43 -6.62
C PHE A 196 5.38 6.52 -5.20
N GLU A 197 4.17 7.09 -5.10
CA GLU A 197 3.57 7.49 -3.85
C GLU A 197 2.50 6.49 -3.37
N HIS A 198 2.72 5.88 -2.20
CA HIS A 198 1.81 4.91 -1.57
C HIS A 198 1.18 5.49 -0.31
N CYS A 199 -0.15 5.66 -0.29
CA CYS A 199 -0.83 6.33 0.81
C CYS A 199 -0.64 5.63 2.17
N ILE A 200 -0.69 4.31 2.23
CA ILE A 200 -0.54 3.60 3.51
C ILE A 200 0.91 3.65 4.03
N ALA A 201 1.92 3.55 3.15
CA ALA A 201 3.31 3.77 3.54
C ALA A 201 3.54 5.20 4.05
N ASN A 202 2.89 6.19 3.41
CA ASN A 202 2.95 7.58 3.86
C ASN A 202 2.38 7.77 5.27
N MET A 203 1.40 6.98 5.71
CA MET A 203 0.87 7.05 7.08
C MET A 203 1.98 6.80 8.11
N GLY A 204 2.72 5.70 7.97
CA GLY A 204 3.82 5.38 8.88
C GLY A 204 4.97 6.38 8.80
N ILE A 205 5.37 6.74 7.56
CA ILE A 205 6.42 7.75 7.32
C ILE A 205 6.06 9.08 8.00
N PHE A 206 4.83 9.56 7.85
CA PHE A 206 4.41 10.84 8.41
C PHE A 206 4.32 10.80 9.93
N VAL A 207 3.83 9.72 10.52
CA VAL A 207 3.81 9.57 11.99
C VAL A 207 5.24 9.55 12.55
N THR A 208 6.13 8.72 11.97
CA THR A 208 7.54 8.65 12.38
C THR A 208 8.23 10.01 12.24
N ALA A 209 8.10 10.64 11.08
CA ALA A 209 8.74 11.94 10.81
C ALA A 209 8.21 13.04 11.73
N TYR A 210 6.91 13.08 11.99
CA TYR A 210 6.31 14.06 12.89
C TYR A 210 6.87 13.97 14.33
N CYS A 211 7.19 12.76 14.78
CA CYS A 211 7.81 12.54 16.08
C CYS A 211 9.32 12.87 16.12
N LEU A 212 10.04 12.66 15.01
CA LEU A 212 11.51 12.78 14.97
C LEU A 212 12.00 14.13 14.44
N VAL A 213 11.20 14.82 13.61
CA VAL A 213 11.62 16.02 12.88
C VAL A 213 10.79 17.23 13.32
N PRO A 214 11.40 18.18 14.04
CA PRO A 214 10.68 19.38 14.46
C PRO A 214 10.21 20.25 13.30
N GLY A 215 9.08 20.93 13.48
CA GLY A 215 8.60 21.96 12.56
C GLY A 215 7.91 21.45 11.29
N LEU A 216 7.59 20.16 11.19
CA LEU A 216 6.83 19.64 10.07
C LEU A 216 5.39 20.16 10.04
N SER A 217 4.94 20.57 8.86
CA SER A 217 3.58 21.03 8.65
C SER A 217 2.59 19.86 8.56
N LEU A 218 1.75 19.71 9.59
CA LEU A 218 0.64 18.73 9.57
C LEU A 218 -0.30 18.98 8.37
N GLY A 219 -0.56 20.25 8.03
CA GLY A 219 -1.39 20.60 6.87
C GLY A 219 -0.81 20.12 5.55
N ALA A 220 0.53 20.20 5.36
CA ALA A 220 1.20 19.68 4.17
C ALA A 220 1.11 18.15 4.09
N MET A 221 1.31 17.46 5.22
CA MET A 221 1.16 15.99 5.29
C MET A 221 -0.28 15.55 4.98
N LEU A 222 -1.28 16.19 5.58
CA LEU A 222 -2.69 15.89 5.30
C LEU A 222 -3.06 16.13 3.83
N LYS A 223 -2.59 17.25 3.25
CA LYS A 223 -2.79 17.55 1.82
C LYS A 223 -2.16 16.48 0.93
N SER A 224 -0.93 16.06 1.24
CA SER A 224 -0.27 14.95 0.55
C SER A 224 -1.08 13.66 0.67
N MET A 225 -1.56 13.32 1.87
CA MET A 225 -2.38 12.11 2.09
C MET A 225 -3.63 12.09 1.21
N VAL A 226 -4.36 13.20 1.12
CA VAL A 226 -5.57 13.29 0.28
C VAL A 226 -5.22 13.04 -1.19
N VAL A 227 -4.21 13.75 -1.73
CA VAL A 227 -3.82 13.65 -3.14
C VAL A 227 -3.33 12.22 -3.47
N VAL A 228 -2.48 11.65 -2.61
CA VAL A 228 -1.94 10.30 -2.82
C VAL A 228 -3.03 9.24 -2.71
N THR A 229 -3.94 9.36 -1.75
CA THR A 229 -5.06 8.41 -1.60
C THR A 229 -5.95 8.40 -2.84
N LEU A 230 -6.33 9.58 -3.36
CA LEU A 230 -7.13 9.68 -4.58
C LEU A 230 -6.40 9.11 -5.80
N GLY A 231 -5.12 9.40 -5.95
CA GLY A 231 -4.30 8.82 -7.02
C GLY A 231 -4.21 7.30 -6.93
N ASN A 232 -3.98 6.74 -5.73
CA ASN A 232 -3.97 5.29 -5.53
C ASN A 232 -5.34 4.66 -5.88
N MET A 233 -6.46 5.27 -5.48
CA MET A 233 -7.80 4.78 -5.87
C MET A 233 -7.96 4.74 -7.39
N VAL A 234 -7.57 5.81 -8.09
CA VAL A 234 -7.62 5.86 -9.56
C VAL A 234 -6.74 4.77 -10.18
N GLY A 235 -5.52 4.57 -9.68
CA GLY A 235 -4.60 3.53 -10.18
C GLY A 235 -5.16 2.12 -10.07
N GLY A 236 -5.71 1.76 -8.91
CA GLY A 236 -6.25 0.43 -8.67
C GLY A 236 -7.64 0.20 -9.25
N ALA A 237 -8.57 1.12 -8.97
CA ALA A 237 -9.98 0.92 -9.32
C ALA A 237 -10.29 1.26 -10.79
N LEU A 238 -9.71 2.34 -11.32
CA LEU A 238 -10.03 2.79 -12.66
C LEU A 238 -9.02 2.30 -13.69
N LEU A 239 -7.71 2.57 -13.48
CA LEU A 239 -6.68 2.26 -14.47
C LEU A 239 -6.43 0.75 -14.62
N LEU A 240 -6.58 -0.04 -13.56
CA LEU A 240 -6.38 -1.49 -13.61
C LEU A 240 -7.67 -2.29 -13.59
N ALA A 241 -8.54 -2.14 -12.59
CA ALA A 241 -9.70 -3.02 -12.42
C ALA A 241 -10.71 -2.93 -13.56
N TRP A 242 -10.99 -1.72 -14.04
CA TRP A 242 -11.96 -1.52 -15.13
C TRP A 242 -11.53 -2.17 -16.45
N PRO A 243 -10.33 -1.90 -17.02
CA PRO A 243 -9.91 -2.56 -18.25
C PRO A 243 -9.71 -4.07 -18.07
N LEU A 244 -9.21 -4.52 -16.90
CA LEU A 244 -9.12 -5.95 -16.61
C LEU A 244 -10.48 -6.64 -16.71
N ARG A 245 -11.55 -6.05 -16.13
CA ARG A 245 -12.89 -6.65 -16.24
C ARG A 245 -13.39 -6.61 -17.67
N LYS A 246 -13.15 -5.52 -18.41
CA LYS A 246 -13.61 -5.37 -19.81
C LYS A 246 -12.93 -6.36 -20.77
N MET A 247 -11.65 -6.66 -20.56
CA MET A 247 -10.89 -7.62 -21.39
C MET A 247 -11.04 -9.09 -20.92
N SER A 248 -11.75 -9.33 -19.83
CA SER A 248 -11.91 -10.68 -19.26
C SER A 248 -13.07 -11.42 -19.92
N ALA A 249 -12.96 -12.76 -19.95
CA ALA A 249 -14.01 -13.62 -20.46
C ALA A 249 -15.33 -13.41 -19.69
N ASP A 250 -16.42 -13.36 -20.42
CA ASP A 250 -17.78 -13.45 -19.87
C ASP A 250 -18.11 -14.93 -19.53
N LYS A 251 -19.25 -15.12 -18.84
CA LYS A 251 -19.74 -16.47 -18.49
C LYS A 251 -20.05 -17.29 -19.72
#